data_bb65715bf326712585a3414c67cfd018
#
_entry.id   bb65715bf326712585a3414c67cfd018
#
_cell.length_a   1.000
_cell.length_b   1.000
_cell.length_c   1.000
_cell.angle_alpha   90.00
_cell.angle_beta   90.00
_cell.angle_gamma   90.00
#
_symmetry.space_group_name_H-M   'P 1'
#
loop_
_entity.id
_entity.type
_entity.pdbx_description
1 polymer ?
#
loop_
_entity_poly.entity_id
_entity_poly.type
_entity_poly.pdbx_seq_one_letter_code
_entity_poly.pdbx_strand_id
1 'polypeptide(L)'
;MVTTLNRGILIQPLENLVKKSPNKIIFRSKNSKITAKDLFENSKSIALNLSQNGVTENDIFALAVIPSFEFIEIFYALLLLKVKIAIIDPEMGRENYAAKIKQLAPTWMFVDSRLLFLNDWPWIKRLFQRLHIPIPEIEIPVGPRIVKVGKAIPTKKVYFEIKNLKSNVLEKFNWSNSENPVDNVIVYTSGTLAEPKGVLHSDLSLATTISLLRAIINGEENDIVGTYLPHFMLLGVASGLTVRIMPTRMNAKQKIDWLNKNQINIMFGPPSEMLPLIIFCEDNNISFPKHMKHLMLGSAPVHQGFLNRLISVLPKSTKITCTYGMTEHLLVAIADGRVKAKYQSDGDLLGPIVQGVDIKIDDDDEILVKSEQIFSRYLHLPNREEWHRTGDLGSFDINNNLILKGRKKEMIIRRDFNIYPALYEGTIKKIPGVNEAAMVGIYDENNHDEILYLAIENSDPTVDGISNLLAKGAFSIDKQAIPDVIFKMNIPRKGRQDKIDRSAIVNYIKENKL
;
A
#
# COMPACT_ATOMS: atom_id res chain seq x y z
N MET A 1 28.73 -27.92 -6.14
CA MET A 1 28.87 -26.96 -5.01
C MET A 1 27.73 -27.20 -4.05
N VAL A 2 27.98 -27.21 -2.74
CA VAL A 2 26.90 -27.30 -1.75
C VAL A 2 26.20 -25.96 -1.67
N THR A 3 24.87 -25.92 -1.88
CA THR A 3 24.07 -24.69 -1.80
C THR A 3 24.07 -24.19 -0.36
N THR A 4 24.26 -22.88 -0.18
CA THR A 4 24.17 -22.22 1.12
C THR A 4 22.85 -21.42 1.18
N LEU A 5 22.01 -21.72 2.19
CA LEU A 5 20.78 -21.00 2.46
C LEU A 5 20.97 -20.05 3.65
N ASN A 6 20.39 -18.85 3.57
CA ASN A 6 20.53 -17.82 4.61
C ASN A 6 19.43 -17.92 5.68
N ARG A 7 19.83 -17.79 6.95
CA ARG A 7 18.94 -17.57 8.10
C ARG A 7 18.87 -16.08 8.43
N GLY A 8 18.33 -15.28 7.50
CA GLY A 8 18.08 -13.87 7.76
C GLY A 8 17.00 -13.63 8.82
N ILE A 9 16.96 -12.41 9.34
CA ILE A 9 16.06 -12.00 10.42
C ILE A 9 14.57 -12.19 10.07
N LEU A 10 14.17 -12.08 8.80
CA LEU A 10 12.82 -12.35 8.33
C LEU A 10 12.45 -13.84 8.26
N ILE A 11 13.44 -14.73 8.23
CA ILE A 11 13.22 -16.19 8.19
C ILE A 11 13.00 -16.75 9.59
N GLN A 12 13.66 -16.19 10.60
CA GLN A 12 13.62 -16.68 11.99
C GLN A 12 12.21 -16.88 12.56
N PRO A 13 11.24 -15.96 12.36
CA PRO A 13 9.87 -16.18 12.85
C PRO A 13 9.23 -17.46 12.28
N LEU A 14 9.44 -17.75 11.00
CA LEU A 14 8.92 -18.97 10.36
C LEU A 14 9.62 -20.21 10.92
N GLU A 15 10.96 -20.20 11.04
CA GLU A 15 11.70 -21.32 11.65
C GLU A 15 11.26 -21.60 13.09
N ASN A 16 11.07 -20.55 13.90
CA ASN A 16 10.61 -20.69 15.28
C ASN A 16 9.19 -21.27 15.33
N LEU A 17 8.32 -20.83 14.41
CA LEU A 17 6.96 -21.38 14.30
C LEU A 17 6.97 -22.86 13.90
N VAL A 18 7.83 -23.25 12.94
CA VAL A 18 7.99 -24.66 12.54
C VAL A 18 8.49 -25.51 13.69
N LYS A 19 9.47 -25.03 14.48
CA LYS A 19 9.98 -25.75 15.66
C LYS A 19 8.90 -25.93 16.73
N LYS A 20 8.10 -24.87 16.99
CA LYS A 20 7.08 -24.88 18.04
C LYS A 20 5.79 -25.57 17.64
N SER A 21 5.32 -25.36 16.43
CA SER A 21 4.00 -25.77 15.94
C SER A 21 4.01 -26.07 14.43
N PRO A 22 4.69 -27.14 13.96
CA PRO A 22 4.89 -27.42 12.54
C PRO A 22 3.58 -27.57 11.77
N ASN A 23 2.56 -28.15 12.40
CA ASN A 23 1.27 -28.44 11.79
C ASN A 23 0.27 -27.29 11.92
N LYS A 24 0.68 -26.14 12.51
CA LYS A 24 -0.20 -24.97 12.61
C LYS A 24 -0.53 -24.47 11.21
N ILE A 25 -1.83 -24.32 10.93
CA ILE A 25 -2.31 -23.77 9.66
C ILE A 25 -2.07 -22.25 9.71
N ILE A 26 -1.20 -21.75 8.83
CA ILE A 26 -0.86 -20.33 8.75
C ILE A 26 -1.53 -19.62 7.58
N PHE A 27 -1.86 -20.32 6.51
CA PHE A 27 -2.65 -19.76 5.43
C PHE A 27 -3.83 -20.66 5.07
N ARG A 28 -4.95 -20.01 4.74
CA ARG A 28 -6.14 -20.67 4.19
C ARG A 28 -6.67 -19.91 2.98
N SER A 29 -7.07 -20.65 1.95
CA SER A 29 -7.89 -20.18 0.84
C SER A 29 -9.26 -20.87 0.86
N LYS A 30 -10.05 -20.71 -0.21
CA LYS A 30 -11.38 -21.35 -0.29
C LYS A 30 -11.31 -22.88 -0.16
N ASN A 31 -10.32 -23.51 -0.82
CA ASN A 31 -10.26 -24.96 -0.99
C ASN A 31 -8.94 -25.60 -0.49
N SER A 32 -8.02 -24.82 0.03
CA SER A 32 -6.71 -25.30 0.43
C SER A 32 -6.19 -24.58 1.67
N LYS A 33 -5.25 -25.22 2.33
CA LYS A 33 -4.57 -24.73 3.53
C LYS A 33 -3.09 -25.10 3.44
N ILE A 34 -2.23 -24.32 4.08
CA ILE A 34 -0.82 -24.58 4.19
C ILE A 34 -0.39 -24.43 5.66
N THR A 35 0.41 -25.38 6.13
CA THR A 35 0.98 -25.34 7.49
C THR A 35 2.30 -24.58 7.52
N ALA A 36 2.78 -24.26 8.71
CA ALA A 36 4.10 -23.65 8.88
C ALA A 36 5.22 -24.53 8.28
N LYS A 37 5.14 -25.86 8.49
CA LYS A 37 6.07 -26.83 7.92
C LYS A 37 6.00 -26.83 6.39
N ASP A 38 4.79 -26.91 5.81
CA ASP A 38 4.63 -26.92 4.35
C ASP A 38 5.21 -25.67 3.71
N LEU A 39 4.94 -24.48 4.28
CA LEU A 39 5.51 -23.23 3.80
C LEU A 39 7.03 -23.27 3.78
N PHE A 40 7.63 -23.69 4.90
CA PHE A 40 9.08 -23.70 5.03
C PHE A 40 9.74 -24.73 4.08
N GLU A 41 9.22 -25.95 3.99
CA GLU A 41 9.77 -26.99 3.12
C GLU A 41 9.58 -26.64 1.63
N ASN A 42 8.43 -26.10 1.23
CA ASN A 42 8.20 -25.64 -0.14
C ASN A 42 9.15 -24.49 -0.50
N SER A 43 9.29 -23.50 0.39
CA SER A 43 10.23 -22.38 0.17
C SER A 43 11.66 -22.85 0.04
N LYS A 44 12.10 -23.79 0.89
CA LYS A 44 13.42 -24.40 0.83
C LYS A 44 13.63 -25.15 -0.48
N SER A 45 12.66 -25.95 -0.92
CA SER A 45 12.74 -26.68 -2.19
C SER A 45 12.87 -25.74 -3.38
N ILE A 46 12.08 -24.67 -3.42
CA ILE A 46 12.17 -23.63 -4.47
C ILE A 46 13.57 -22.99 -4.47
N ALA A 47 14.09 -22.61 -3.29
CA ALA A 47 15.40 -21.97 -3.18
C ALA A 47 16.52 -22.88 -3.68
N LEU A 48 16.53 -24.16 -3.27
CA LEU A 48 17.53 -25.13 -3.70
C LEU A 48 17.49 -25.36 -5.21
N ASN A 49 16.29 -25.54 -5.78
CA ASN A 49 16.16 -25.72 -7.24
C ASN A 49 16.61 -24.48 -8.01
N LEU A 50 16.31 -23.26 -7.55
CA LEU A 50 16.78 -22.03 -8.17
C LEU A 50 18.32 -21.92 -8.12
N SER A 51 18.93 -22.21 -6.97
CA SER A 51 20.38 -22.19 -6.81
C SER A 51 21.06 -23.17 -7.76
N GLN A 52 20.54 -24.41 -7.91
CA GLN A 52 21.06 -25.40 -8.85
C GLN A 52 20.98 -24.95 -10.31
N ASN A 53 20.03 -24.08 -10.62
CA ASN A 53 19.87 -23.50 -11.94
C ASN A 53 20.60 -22.16 -12.12
N GLY A 54 21.60 -21.90 -11.27
CA GLY A 54 22.56 -20.81 -11.42
C GLY A 54 22.10 -19.47 -10.86
N VAL A 55 21.10 -19.45 -9.96
CA VAL A 55 20.73 -18.23 -9.23
C VAL A 55 21.81 -17.88 -8.22
N THR A 56 22.19 -16.61 -8.18
CA THR A 56 23.20 -16.03 -7.30
C THR A 56 22.63 -14.82 -6.53
N GLU A 57 23.32 -14.37 -5.49
CA GLU A 57 22.93 -13.19 -4.69
C GLU A 57 22.80 -11.88 -5.53
N ASN A 58 23.43 -11.82 -6.70
CA ASN A 58 23.38 -10.67 -7.59
C ASN A 58 22.11 -10.61 -8.45
N ASP A 59 21.34 -11.70 -8.49
CA ASP A 59 20.13 -11.74 -9.29
C ASP A 59 19.01 -10.85 -8.74
N ILE A 60 18.23 -10.32 -9.67
CA ILE A 60 17.09 -9.46 -9.36
C ILE A 60 15.83 -10.16 -9.85
N PHE A 61 14.91 -10.40 -8.93
CA PHE A 61 13.65 -11.05 -9.20
C PHE A 61 12.49 -10.05 -9.22
N ALA A 62 11.68 -10.08 -10.27
CA ALA A 62 10.39 -9.40 -10.30
C ALA A 62 9.26 -10.39 -10.02
N LEU A 63 8.42 -10.08 -9.03
CA LEU A 63 7.23 -10.87 -8.69
C LEU A 63 5.99 -10.20 -9.28
N ALA A 64 5.55 -10.65 -10.44
CA ALA A 64 4.27 -10.30 -11.06
C ALA A 64 3.25 -11.42 -10.79
N VAL A 65 3.03 -11.73 -9.51
CA VAL A 65 2.20 -12.82 -9.02
C VAL A 65 1.13 -12.28 -8.10
N ILE A 66 -0.10 -12.75 -8.28
CA ILE A 66 -1.21 -12.40 -7.38
C ILE A 66 -0.96 -13.02 -6.00
N PRO A 67 -1.33 -12.32 -4.91
CA PRO A 67 -1.24 -12.86 -3.55
C PRO A 67 -1.89 -14.24 -3.45
N SER A 68 -1.08 -15.23 -3.13
CA SER A 68 -1.43 -16.66 -3.11
C SER A 68 -0.48 -17.42 -2.18
N PHE A 69 -0.67 -18.72 -2.01
CA PHE A 69 0.30 -19.55 -1.28
C PHE A 69 1.65 -19.58 -2.00
N GLU A 70 1.60 -19.70 -3.33
CA GLU A 70 2.81 -19.68 -4.15
C GLU A 70 3.58 -18.36 -4.00
N PHE A 71 2.87 -17.22 -3.91
CA PHE A 71 3.50 -15.93 -3.70
C PHE A 71 4.36 -15.92 -2.42
N ILE A 72 3.81 -16.36 -1.29
CA ILE A 72 4.53 -16.33 -0.02
C ILE A 72 5.66 -17.39 0.04
N GLU A 73 5.46 -18.57 -0.57
CA GLU A 73 6.49 -19.59 -0.70
C GLU A 73 7.68 -19.10 -1.52
N ILE A 74 7.41 -18.43 -2.65
CA ILE A 74 8.43 -17.80 -3.50
C ILE A 74 9.15 -16.70 -2.73
N PHE A 75 8.42 -15.84 -2.03
CA PHE A 75 9.00 -14.73 -1.27
C PHE A 75 10.01 -15.25 -0.23
N TYR A 76 9.62 -16.26 0.57
CA TYR A 76 10.55 -16.89 1.53
C TYR A 76 11.71 -17.62 0.85
N ALA A 77 11.47 -18.26 -0.29
CA ALA A 77 12.54 -18.91 -1.05
C ALA A 77 13.62 -17.91 -1.52
N LEU A 78 13.20 -16.75 -1.99
CA LEU A 78 14.10 -15.69 -2.44
C LEU A 78 14.84 -15.02 -1.28
N LEU A 79 14.21 -14.87 -0.11
CA LEU A 79 14.90 -14.45 1.12
C LEU A 79 16.01 -15.43 1.52
N LEU A 80 15.76 -16.76 1.41
CA LEU A 80 16.76 -17.79 1.67
C LEU A 80 17.99 -17.69 0.75
N LEU A 81 17.84 -17.12 -0.44
CA LEU A 81 18.91 -16.95 -1.45
C LEU A 81 19.58 -15.56 -1.37
N LYS A 82 19.14 -14.66 -0.52
CA LYS A 82 19.61 -13.26 -0.41
C LYS A 82 19.51 -12.42 -1.69
N VAL A 83 18.69 -12.82 -2.62
CA VAL A 83 18.50 -12.11 -3.90
C VAL A 83 17.64 -10.87 -3.70
N LYS A 84 17.69 -9.92 -4.66
CA LYS A 84 16.80 -8.75 -4.67
C LYS A 84 15.41 -9.13 -5.18
N ILE A 85 14.39 -8.75 -4.47
CA ILE A 85 12.99 -9.12 -4.69
C ILE A 85 12.18 -7.84 -4.94
N ALA A 86 11.69 -7.64 -6.16
CA ALA A 86 10.79 -6.53 -6.45
C ALA A 86 9.35 -7.04 -6.58
N ILE A 87 8.45 -6.49 -5.76
CA ILE A 87 7.02 -6.77 -5.85
C ILE A 87 6.42 -5.81 -6.87
N ILE A 88 5.96 -6.33 -8.01
CA ILE A 88 5.42 -5.55 -9.11
C ILE A 88 3.94 -5.84 -9.26
N ASP A 89 3.11 -4.82 -9.03
CA ASP A 89 1.67 -4.93 -9.23
C ASP A 89 1.32 -4.94 -10.73
N PRO A 90 0.75 -6.03 -11.26
CA PRO A 90 0.38 -6.09 -12.66
C PRO A 90 -0.82 -5.20 -13.02
N GLU A 91 -1.55 -4.66 -12.04
CA GLU A 91 -2.73 -3.79 -12.28
C GLU A 91 -2.39 -2.29 -12.28
N MET A 92 -1.11 -1.92 -12.22
CA MET A 92 -0.67 -0.50 -12.18
C MET A 92 -0.75 0.27 -13.51
N GLY A 93 -1.18 -0.38 -14.58
CA GLY A 93 -1.21 0.19 -15.93
C GLY A 93 0.09 -0.06 -16.73
N ARG A 94 -0.04 -0.08 -18.06
CA ARG A 94 1.03 -0.50 -19.01
C ARG A 94 2.31 0.32 -18.87
N GLU A 95 2.17 1.64 -18.90
CA GLU A 95 3.33 2.55 -18.91
C GLU A 95 4.12 2.49 -17.59
N ASN A 96 3.39 2.52 -16.45
CA ASN A 96 3.99 2.39 -15.13
C ASN A 96 4.69 1.04 -14.96
N TYR A 97 4.08 -0.04 -15.43
CA TYR A 97 4.66 -1.37 -15.40
C TYR A 97 5.95 -1.41 -16.22
N ALA A 98 5.92 -0.93 -17.47
CA ALA A 98 7.07 -0.92 -18.36
C ALA A 98 8.23 -0.07 -17.81
N ALA A 99 7.94 1.12 -17.26
CA ALA A 99 8.95 1.99 -16.66
C ALA A 99 9.64 1.33 -15.45
N LYS A 100 8.88 0.67 -14.58
CA LYS A 100 9.42 -0.02 -13.40
C LYS A 100 10.24 -1.25 -13.79
N ILE A 101 9.79 -2.04 -14.74
CA ILE A 101 10.54 -3.18 -15.26
C ILE A 101 11.84 -2.73 -15.94
N LYS A 102 11.80 -1.64 -16.72
CA LYS A 102 13.01 -1.07 -17.33
C LYS A 102 14.03 -0.61 -16.29
N GLN A 103 13.58 0.08 -15.24
CA GLN A 103 14.47 0.53 -14.16
C GLN A 103 15.01 -0.65 -13.36
N LEU A 104 14.19 -1.65 -13.08
CA LEU A 104 14.56 -2.83 -12.30
C LEU A 104 15.57 -3.72 -13.04
N ALA A 105 15.42 -3.85 -14.35
CA ALA A 105 16.20 -4.76 -15.20
C ALA A 105 16.31 -6.17 -14.59
N PRO A 106 15.20 -6.88 -14.33
CA PRO A 106 15.23 -8.15 -13.62
C PRO A 106 15.91 -9.23 -14.44
N THR A 107 16.68 -10.10 -13.77
CA THR A 107 17.29 -11.31 -14.39
C THR A 107 16.29 -12.47 -14.42
N TRP A 108 15.36 -12.50 -13.45
CA TRP A 108 14.32 -13.50 -13.32
C TRP A 108 12.95 -12.87 -13.05
N MET A 109 11.91 -13.54 -13.52
CA MET A 109 10.54 -13.11 -13.20
C MET A 109 9.67 -14.31 -12.83
N PHE A 110 8.95 -14.22 -11.72
CA PHE A 110 7.80 -15.05 -11.42
C PHE A 110 6.56 -14.36 -11.95
N VAL A 111 5.83 -15.04 -12.83
CA VAL A 111 4.68 -14.44 -13.52
C VAL A 111 3.45 -15.35 -13.40
N ASP A 112 2.31 -14.76 -13.04
CA ASP A 112 1.04 -15.48 -12.98
C ASP A 112 0.68 -16.05 -14.36
N SER A 113 0.24 -17.30 -14.40
CA SER A 113 -0.08 -18.02 -15.64
C SER A 113 -1.14 -17.32 -16.49
N ARG A 114 -2.06 -16.56 -15.88
CA ARG A 114 -3.09 -15.78 -16.59
C ARG A 114 -2.50 -14.59 -17.33
N LEU A 115 -1.48 -13.95 -16.74
CA LEU A 115 -0.76 -12.83 -17.36
C LEU A 115 0.05 -13.32 -18.54
N LEU A 116 0.76 -14.44 -18.38
CA LEU A 116 1.49 -15.09 -19.49
C LEU A 116 0.54 -15.47 -20.63
N PHE A 117 -0.61 -16.06 -20.32
CA PHE A 117 -1.60 -16.42 -21.31
C PHE A 117 -2.08 -15.19 -22.11
N LEU A 118 -2.43 -14.10 -21.44
CA LEU A 118 -2.86 -12.87 -22.13
C LEU A 118 -1.73 -12.23 -22.96
N ASN A 119 -0.49 -12.35 -22.51
CA ASN A 119 0.69 -11.88 -23.24
C ASN A 119 0.96 -12.72 -24.49
N ASP A 120 0.82 -14.05 -24.38
CA ASP A 120 1.12 -15.00 -25.45
C ASP A 120 0.07 -15.03 -26.55
N TRP A 121 -1.17 -14.65 -26.24
CA TRP A 121 -2.31 -14.60 -27.19
C TRP A 121 -2.94 -13.20 -27.24
N PRO A 122 -2.30 -12.22 -27.93
CA PRO A 122 -2.78 -10.85 -27.99
C PRO A 122 -4.20 -10.69 -28.56
N TRP A 123 -4.65 -11.61 -29.40
CA TRP A 123 -6.00 -11.59 -29.96
C TRP A 123 -7.07 -11.86 -28.89
N ILE A 124 -6.78 -12.72 -27.89
CA ILE A 124 -7.67 -12.96 -26.74
C ILE A 124 -7.73 -11.69 -25.88
N LYS A 125 -6.57 -11.04 -25.66
CA LYS A 125 -6.50 -9.76 -24.95
C LYS A 125 -7.40 -8.72 -25.62
N ARG A 126 -7.33 -8.58 -26.94
CA ARG A 126 -8.18 -7.67 -27.73
C ARG A 126 -9.67 -8.03 -27.64
N LEU A 127 -10.00 -9.33 -27.64
CA LEU A 127 -11.38 -9.79 -27.46
C LEU A 127 -11.93 -9.38 -26.08
N PHE A 128 -11.17 -9.58 -24.99
CA PHE A 128 -11.58 -9.18 -23.65
C PHE A 128 -11.75 -7.66 -23.54
N GLN A 129 -10.85 -6.87 -24.16
CA GLN A 129 -10.98 -5.41 -24.22
C GLN A 129 -12.28 -4.99 -24.95
N ARG A 130 -12.62 -5.62 -26.08
CA ARG A 130 -13.88 -5.36 -26.79
C ARG A 130 -15.12 -5.73 -25.99
N LEU A 131 -15.03 -6.74 -25.14
CA LEU A 131 -16.11 -7.15 -24.23
C LEU A 131 -16.12 -6.35 -22.91
N HIS A 132 -15.30 -5.31 -22.79
CA HIS A 132 -15.14 -4.48 -21.59
C HIS A 132 -14.80 -5.30 -20.33
N ILE A 133 -14.13 -6.45 -20.50
CA ILE A 133 -13.64 -7.26 -19.39
C ILE A 133 -12.33 -6.62 -18.90
N PRO A 134 -12.26 -6.16 -17.65
CA PRO A 134 -11.04 -5.56 -17.12
C PRO A 134 -9.92 -6.60 -17.00
N ILE A 135 -8.83 -6.37 -17.71
CA ILE A 135 -7.63 -7.22 -17.71
C ILE A 135 -6.39 -6.35 -17.49
N PRO A 136 -5.33 -6.88 -16.85
CA PRO A 136 -4.08 -6.17 -16.74
C PRO A 136 -3.46 -5.86 -18.10
N GLU A 137 -3.06 -4.61 -18.30
CA GLU A 137 -2.42 -4.15 -19.54
C GLU A 137 -0.89 -4.14 -19.36
N ILE A 138 -0.30 -5.32 -19.25
CA ILE A 138 1.14 -5.48 -19.11
C ILE A 138 1.73 -6.20 -20.33
N GLU A 139 3.03 -5.99 -20.54
CA GLU A 139 3.85 -6.73 -21.48
C GLU A 139 4.99 -7.41 -20.70
N ILE A 140 5.15 -8.70 -20.92
CA ILE A 140 6.26 -9.44 -20.31
C ILE A 140 7.52 -9.13 -21.10
N PRO A 141 8.59 -8.62 -20.48
CA PRO A 141 9.80 -8.24 -21.19
C PRO A 141 10.53 -9.46 -21.77
N VAL A 142 11.27 -9.23 -22.84
CA VAL A 142 12.23 -10.21 -23.36
C VAL A 142 13.53 -10.07 -22.58
N GLY A 143 14.14 -11.18 -22.23
CA GLY A 143 15.44 -11.22 -21.52
C GLY A 143 15.41 -11.99 -20.19
N PRO A 144 14.54 -11.64 -19.24
CA PRO A 144 14.46 -12.39 -17.98
C PRO A 144 14.08 -13.86 -18.17
N ARG A 145 14.60 -14.72 -17.27
CA ARG A 145 14.15 -16.12 -17.17
C ARG A 145 12.79 -16.16 -16.48
N ILE A 146 11.77 -16.66 -17.17
CA ILE A 146 10.38 -16.65 -16.71
C ILE A 146 10.05 -17.94 -15.97
N VAL A 147 9.53 -17.82 -14.75
CA VAL A 147 8.94 -18.90 -13.97
C VAL A 147 7.42 -18.70 -13.91
N LYS A 148 6.69 -19.66 -14.48
CA LYS A 148 5.22 -19.65 -14.48
C LYS A 148 4.68 -20.05 -13.12
N VAL A 149 3.75 -19.26 -12.58
CA VAL A 149 3.09 -19.48 -11.29
C VAL A 149 1.58 -19.63 -11.48
N GLY A 150 0.96 -20.49 -10.69
CA GLY A 150 -0.49 -20.66 -10.65
C GLY A 150 -1.00 -21.81 -11.52
N LYS A 151 -2.18 -21.63 -12.13
CA LYS A 151 -2.90 -22.70 -12.80
C LYS A 151 -2.18 -23.24 -14.04
N ALA A 152 -2.48 -24.49 -14.41
CA ALA A 152 -2.00 -25.13 -15.63
C ALA A 152 -2.73 -24.56 -16.86
N ILE A 153 -2.45 -23.30 -17.19
CA ILE A 153 -2.94 -22.62 -18.38
C ILE A 153 -1.87 -22.73 -19.46
N PRO A 154 -2.23 -23.03 -20.72
CA PRO A 154 -1.26 -23.08 -21.82
C PRO A 154 -0.51 -21.74 -21.96
N THR A 155 0.80 -21.80 -22.08
CA THR A 155 1.69 -20.65 -22.29
C THR A 155 2.79 -21.04 -23.26
N LYS A 156 3.38 -20.05 -23.93
CA LYS A 156 4.58 -20.27 -24.74
C LYS A 156 5.75 -20.68 -23.83
N LYS A 157 6.95 -20.72 -24.35
CA LYS A 157 8.13 -21.14 -23.61
C LYS A 157 8.30 -20.35 -22.30
N VAL A 158 8.35 -21.09 -21.18
CA VAL A 158 8.79 -20.61 -19.87
C VAL A 158 10.03 -21.40 -19.44
N TYR A 159 10.85 -20.82 -18.58
CA TYR A 159 12.04 -21.49 -18.11
C TYR A 159 11.68 -22.61 -17.13
N PHE A 160 10.76 -22.32 -16.19
CA PHE A 160 10.18 -23.31 -15.26
C PHE A 160 8.69 -23.07 -15.02
N GLU A 161 8.01 -24.13 -14.57
CA GLU A 161 6.76 -24.01 -13.83
C GLU A 161 7.05 -24.15 -12.33
N ILE A 162 6.35 -23.37 -11.50
CA ILE A 162 6.58 -23.37 -10.04
C ILE A 162 6.46 -24.77 -9.41
N LYS A 163 5.58 -25.62 -9.95
CA LYS A 163 5.43 -27.00 -9.47
C LYS A 163 6.72 -27.81 -9.58
N ASN A 164 7.54 -27.55 -10.60
CA ASN A 164 8.81 -28.23 -10.81
C ASN A 164 9.87 -27.80 -9.78
N LEU A 165 9.77 -26.57 -9.30
CA LEU A 165 10.66 -26.04 -8.26
C LEU A 165 10.28 -26.52 -6.84
N LYS A 166 9.07 -27.07 -6.66
CA LYS A 166 8.61 -27.65 -5.38
C LYS A 166 8.95 -29.14 -5.24
N SER A 167 9.58 -29.76 -6.24
CA SER A 167 10.01 -31.15 -6.13
C SER A 167 11.10 -31.29 -5.06
N ASN A 168 11.04 -32.37 -4.28
CA ASN A 168 12.04 -32.64 -3.24
C ASN A 168 13.43 -32.71 -3.83
N VAL A 169 14.33 -31.89 -3.34
CA VAL A 169 15.74 -31.92 -3.63
C VAL A 169 16.42 -32.66 -2.49
N LEU A 170 17.00 -33.81 -2.80
CA LEU A 170 17.74 -34.66 -1.82
C LEU A 170 19.17 -34.15 -1.57
N GLU A 171 19.48 -32.91 -1.93
CA GLU A 171 20.83 -32.39 -1.80
C GLU A 171 21.16 -31.88 -0.39
N LYS A 172 22.43 -32.04 -0.04
CA LYS A 172 23.01 -31.41 1.15
C LYS A 172 23.14 -29.92 0.91
N PHE A 173 22.69 -29.11 1.87
CA PHE A 173 22.87 -27.66 1.88
C PHE A 173 23.45 -27.24 3.22
N ASN A 174 24.10 -26.10 3.22
CA ASN A 174 24.60 -25.46 4.43
C ASN A 174 23.72 -24.29 4.83
N TRP A 175 23.63 -24.02 6.13
CA TRP A 175 23.06 -22.78 6.64
C TRP A 175 24.16 -21.75 6.83
N SER A 176 23.88 -20.50 6.43
CA SER A 176 24.65 -19.33 6.84
C SER A 176 23.77 -18.42 7.71
N ASN A 177 24.34 -17.82 8.74
CA ASN A 177 23.73 -16.75 9.47
C ASN A 177 24.22 -15.43 8.85
N SER A 178 23.29 -14.54 8.48
CA SER A 178 23.67 -13.18 8.09
C SER A 178 23.82 -12.35 9.37
N GLU A 179 25.02 -11.87 9.64
CA GLU A 179 25.25 -10.95 10.77
C GLU A 179 24.88 -9.51 10.41
N ASN A 180 24.94 -9.18 9.13
CA ASN A 180 24.60 -7.86 8.62
C ASN A 180 23.24 -7.84 7.91
N PRO A 181 22.47 -6.75 8.02
CA PRO A 181 21.25 -6.56 7.26
C PRO A 181 21.49 -6.69 5.75
N VAL A 182 20.55 -7.32 5.06
CA VAL A 182 20.60 -7.55 3.61
C VAL A 182 19.54 -6.69 2.94
N ASP A 183 19.98 -5.83 2.02
CA ASP A 183 19.09 -5.03 1.17
C ASP A 183 18.49 -5.92 0.08
N ASN A 184 17.28 -6.40 0.31
CA ASN A 184 16.72 -7.42 -0.57
C ASN A 184 15.28 -7.21 -1.03
N VAL A 185 14.51 -6.28 -0.46
CA VAL A 185 13.13 -6.05 -0.90
C VAL A 185 12.96 -4.67 -1.53
N ILE A 186 12.48 -4.66 -2.77
CA ILE A 186 12.22 -3.44 -3.54
C ILE A 186 10.71 -3.25 -3.65
N VAL A 187 10.23 -2.09 -3.19
CA VAL A 187 8.84 -1.67 -3.31
C VAL A 187 8.79 -0.37 -4.08
N TYR A 188 7.89 -0.26 -5.05
CA TYR A 188 7.75 0.95 -5.83
C TYR A 188 6.70 1.88 -5.25
N THR A 189 7.03 3.18 -5.17
CA THR A 189 6.05 4.21 -4.82
C THR A 189 5.00 4.35 -5.93
N SER A 190 3.82 4.88 -5.56
CA SER A 190 2.76 5.25 -6.52
C SER A 190 3.08 6.53 -7.32
N GLY A 191 4.34 6.96 -7.36
CA GLY A 191 4.81 8.21 -7.97
C GLY A 191 4.47 8.38 -9.45
N THR A 192 4.74 9.59 -9.97
CA THR A 192 4.46 10.01 -11.34
C THR A 192 5.12 9.12 -12.39
N LEU A 193 4.51 9.02 -13.59
CA LEU A 193 4.95 8.22 -14.74
C LEU A 193 6.41 8.48 -15.18
N ALA A 194 6.95 9.67 -14.90
CA ALA A 194 8.21 10.11 -15.45
C ALA A 194 9.44 9.38 -14.87
N GLU A 195 9.46 9.10 -13.56
CA GLU A 195 10.58 8.41 -12.91
C GLU A 195 10.09 7.53 -11.75
N PRO A 196 9.97 6.20 -11.95
CA PRO A 196 9.61 5.31 -10.87
C PRO A 196 10.69 5.29 -9.80
N LYS A 197 10.30 5.37 -8.52
CA LYS A 197 11.21 5.26 -7.39
C LYS A 197 11.11 3.88 -6.77
N GLY A 198 12.08 3.02 -7.05
CA GLY A 198 12.25 1.73 -6.36
C GLY A 198 12.88 1.98 -5.00
N VAL A 199 12.13 1.71 -3.94
CA VAL A 199 12.54 1.85 -2.54
C VAL A 199 13.11 0.53 -2.06
N LEU A 200 14.38 0.50 -1.69
CA LEU A 200 15.09 -0.71 -1.28
C LEU A 200 15.11 -0.82 0.24
N HIS A 201 14.44 -1.83 0.75
CA HIS A 201 14.40 -2.17 2.18
C HIS A 201 15.38 -3.29 2.52
N SER A 202 15.99 -3.18 3.69
CA SER A 202 16.71 -4.30 4.28
C SER A 202 15.75 -5.28 4.98
N ASP A 203 16.21 -6.51 5.17
CA ASP A 203 15.50 -7.50 5.98
C ASP A 203 15.30 -7.04 7.43
N LEU A 204 16.23 -6.25 7.98
CA LEU A 204 16.11 -5.63 9.31
C LEU A 204 14.98 -4.61 9.35
N SER A 205 14.92 -3.67 8.38
CA SER A 205 13.88 -2.64 8.36
C SER A 205 12.48 -3.24 8.29
N LEU A 206 12.30 -4.29 7.50
CA LEU A 206 11.03 -5.02 7.40
C LEU A 206 10.71 -5.83 8.65
N ALA A 207 11.69 -6.51 9.25
CA ALA A 207 11.51 -7.28 10.47
C ALA A 207 11.11 -6.38 11.65
N THR A 208 11.72 -5.20 11.77
CA THR A 208 11.38 -4.20 12.78
C THR A 208 9.95 -3.70 12.59
N THR A 209 9.56 -3.36 11.34
CA THR A 209 8.19 -2.97 11.01
C THR A 209 7.17 -4.07 11.37
N ILE A 210 7.46 -5.33 11.02
CA ILE A 210 6.59 -6.47 11.31
C ILE A 210 6.46 -6.68 12.82
N SER A 211 7.54 -6.51 13.58
CA SER A 211 7.54 -6.62 15.04
C SER A 211 6.64 -5.56 15.68
N LEU A 212 6.70 -4.32 15.20
CA LEU A 212 5.83 -3.24 15.67
C LEU A 212 4.35 -3.48 15.30
N LEU A 213 4.07 -3.89 14.07
CA LEU A 213 2.71 -4.24 13.66
C LEU A 213 2.16 -5.38 14.52
N ARG A 214 2.99 -6.37 14.85
CA ARG A 214 2.62 -7.47 15.75
C ARG A 214 2.24 -6.94 17.14
N ALA A 215 3.03 -6.03 17.72
CA ALA A 215 2.75 -5.42 19.01
C ALA A 215 1.46 -4.58 18.99
N ILE A 216 1.21 -3.81 17.93
CA ILE A 216 0.01 -2.99 17.75
C ILE A 216 -1.25 -3.85 17.64
N ILE A 217 -1.17 -4.93 16.85
CA ILE A 217 -2.29 -5.85 16.64
C ILE A 217 -2.57 -6.63 17.91
N ASN A 218 -1.54 -7.13 18.58
CA ASN A 218 -1.64 -7.94 19.79
C ASN A 218 -2.71 -9.04 19.66
N GLY A 219 -2.65 -9.79 18.54
CA GLY A 219 -3.65 -10.81 18.20
C GLY A 219 -3.55 -12.05 19.08
N GLU A 220 -4.69 -12.65 19.36
CA GLU A 220 -4.82 -13.93 20.06
C GLU A 220 -4.58 -15.12 19.12
N GLU A 221 -4.22 -16.28 19.65
CA GLU A 221 -3.84 -17.46 18.88
C GLU A 221 -4.86 -17.89 17.80
N ASN A 222 -6.14 -17.69 18.06
CA ASN A 222 -7.24 -18.07 17.17
C ASN A 222 -7.70 -16.94 16.24
N ASP A 223 -7.07 -15.77 16.31
CA ASP A 223 -7.43 -14.67 15.43
C ASP A 223 -7.03 -14.95 14.00
N ILE A 224 -7.87 -14.48 13.09
CA ILE A 224 -7.71 -14.68 11.65
C ILE A 224 -7.54 -13.33 10.99
N VAL A 225 -6.41 -13.17 10.28
CA VAL A 225 -6.10 -12.00 9.47
C VAL A 225 -6.67 -12.19 8.07
N GLY A 226 -7.53 -11.27 7.63
CA GLY A 226 -8.02 -11.22 6.25
C GLY A 226 -7.21 -10.22 5.43
N THR A 227 -6.44 -10.67 4.43
CA THR A 227 -5.61 -9.78 3.63
C THR A 227 -5.25 -10.34 2.27
N TYR A 228 -4.91 -9.45 1.34
CA TYR A 228 -4.18 -9.75 0.10
C TYR A 228 -2.85 -8.98 0.04
N LEU A 229 -2.50 -8.25 1.11
CA LEU A 229 -1.29 -7.43 1.16
C LEU A 229 -0.08 -8.24 1.64
N PRO A 230 1.05 -8.22 0.91
CA PRO A 230 2.23 -9.03 1.24
C PRO A 230 2.75 -8.83 2.67
N HIS A 231 2.85 -7.58 3.14
CA HIS A 231 3.35 -7.28 4.49
C HIS A 231 2.44 -7.82 5.60
N PHE A 232 1.12 -7.87 5.38
CA PHE A 232 0.19 -8.52 6.32
C PHE A 232 0.24 -10.05 6.23
N MET A 233 0.64 -10.63 5.09
CA MET A 233 0.92 -12.06 5.00
C MET A 233 2.16 -12.42 5.83
N LEU A 234 3.24 -11.64 5.74
CA LEU A 234 4.45 -11.81 6.57
C LEU A 234 4.14 -11.63 8.06
N LEU A 235 3.33 -10.64 8.41
CA LEU A 235 2.87 -10.40 9.77
C LEU A 235 2.13 -11.62 10.35
N GLY A 236 1.25 -12.26 9.57
CA GLY A 236 0.55 -13.48 9.98
C GLY A 236 1.52 -14.59 10.38
N VAL A 237 2.56 -14.83 9.57
CA VAL A 237 3.62 -15.80 9.88
C VAL A 237 4.37 -15.41 11.16
N ALA A 238 4.83 -14.16 11.25
CA ALA A 238 5.60 -13.66 12.40
C ALA A 238 4.81 -13.69 13.71
N SER A 239 3.49 -13.50 13.62
CA SER A 239 2.59 -13.54 14.78
C SER A 239 2.06 -14.95 15.09
N GLY A 240 2.31 -15.92 14.22
CA GLY A 240 1.71 -17.25 14.28
C GLY A 240 0.17 -17.23 14.12
N LEU A 241 -0.39 -16.20 13.49
CA LEU A 241 -1.80 -16.08 13.21
C LEU A 241 -2.18 -16.77 11.90
N THR A 242 -3.44 -17.22 11.80
CA THR A 242 -3.94 -17.74 10.52
C THR A 242 -4.28 -16.59 9.58
N VAL A 243 -3.74 -16.60 8.38
CA VAL A 243 -4.08 -15.66 7.31
C VAL A 243 -5.09 -16.28 6.35
N ARG A 244 -6.17 -15.57 6.08
CA ARG A 244 -7.09 -15.83 4.98
C ARG A 244 -6.77 -14.91 3.82
N ILE A 245 -6.34 -15.49 2.71
CA ILE A 245 -6.07 -14.71 1.49
C ILE A 245 -7.41 -14.24 0.92
N MET A 246 -7.59 -12.93 0.92
CA MET A 246 -8.81 -12.27 0.45
C MET A 246 -8.80 -12.15 -1.07
N PRO A 247 -9.87 -12.57 -1.77
CA PRO A 247 -10.00 -12.32 -3.21
C PRO A 247 -10.02 -10.81 -3.51
N THR A 248 -9.28 -10.39 -4.53
CA THR A 248 -9.15 -8.96 -4.90
C THR A 248 -10.40 -8.39 -5.59
N ARG A 249 -11.22 -9.26 -6.22
CA ARG A 249 -12.43 -8.85 -6.97
C ARG A 249 -13.68 -9.33 -6.26
N MET A 250 -14.20 -8.51 -5.35
CA MET A 250 -15.47 -8.71 -4.65
C MET A 250 -16.20 -7.38 -4.55
N ASN A 251 -17.51 -7.38 -4.80
CA ASN A 251 -18.35 -6.23 -4.45
C ASN A 251 -18.55 -6.14 -2.92
N ALA A 252 -19.14 -5.05 -2.45
CA ALA A 252 -19.32 -4.79 -1.02
C ALA A 252 -20.05 -5.92 -0.29
N LYS A 253 -21.18 -6.40 -0.84
CA LYS A 253 -21.93 -7.53 -0.29
C LYS A 253 -21.08 -8.78 -0.16
N GLN A 254 -20.42 -9.17 -1.25
CA GLN A 254 -19.55 -10.35 -1.27
C GLN A 254 -18.41 -10.24 -0.25
N LYS A 255 -17.87 -9.03 -0.03
CA LYS A 255 -16.79 -8.78 0.92
C LYS A 255 -17.31 -8.93 2.36
N ILE A 256 -18.45 -8.36 2.70
CA ILE A 256 -19.10 -8.53 4.02
C ILE A 256 -19.43 -9.99 4.28
N ASP A 257 -20.03 -10.69 3.30
CA ASP A 257 -20.34 -12.13 3.41
C ASP A 257 -19.06 -12.97 3.61
N TRP A 258 -17.98 -12.61 2.90
CA TRP A 258 -16.68 -13.26 3.02
C TRP A 258 -16.05 -13.06 4.39
N LEU A 259 -16.10 -11.84 4.94
CA LEU A 259 -15.60 -11.50 6.28
C LEU A 259 -16.34 -12.34 7.35
N ASN A 260 -17.67 -12.42 7.23
CA ASN A 260 -18.50 -13.23 8.13
C ASN A 260 -18.17 -14.73 8.03
N LYS A 261 -18.22 -15.28 6.81
CA LYS A 261 -18.01 -16.71 6.56
C LYS A 261 -16.63 -17.20 7.01
N ASN A 262 -15.61 -16.36 6.87
CA ASN A 262 -14.23 -16.72 7.19
C ASN A 262 -13.79 -16.29 8.59
N GLN A 263 -14.72 -15.74 9.41
CA GLN A 263 -14.48 -15.34 10.79
C GLN A 263 -13.26 -14.39 10.92
N ILE A 264 -13.19 -13.37 10.04
CA ILE A 264 -12.07 -12.45 10.02
C ILE A 264 -12.11 -11.51 11.23
N ASN A 265 -11.09 -11.56 12.06
CA ASN A 265 -10.96 -10.74 13.27
C ASN A 265 -10.13 -9.49 13.04
N ILE A 266 -9.14 -9.57 12.14
CA ILE A 266 -8.15 -8.53 11.90
C ILE A 266 -8.09 -8.23 10.41
N MET A 267 -8.14 -6.95 10.05
CA MET A 267 -8.09 -6.51 8.67
C MET A 267 -7.38 -5.16 8.55
N PHE A 268 -6.70 -4.94 7.44
CA PHE A 268 -6.22 -3.63 7.00
C PHE A 268 -6.90 -3.25 5.69
N GLY A 269 -7.18 -1.96 5.50
CA GLY A 269 -7.62 -1.44 4.22
C GLY A 269 -7.53 0.08 4.14
N PRO A 270 -7.35 0.63 2.93
CA PRO A 270 -7.45 2.06 2.71
C PRO A 270 -8.92 2.52 2.79
N PRO A 271 -9.18 3.81 3.08
CA PRO A 271 -10.54 4.36 3.11
C PRO A 271 -11.35 4.09 1.85
N SER A 272 -10.73 4.14 0.66
CA SER A 272 -11.37 3.87 -0.63
C SER A 272 -11.94 2.44 -0.74
N GLU A 273 -11.31 1.46 -0.12
CA GLU A 273 -11.84 0.09 -0.08
C GLU A 273 -12.89 -0.13 1.01
N MET A 274 -12.84 0.66 2.07
CA MET A 274 -13.79 0.55 3.19
C MET A 274 -15.10 1.30 2.91
N LEU A 275 -15.05 2.42 2.18
CA LEU A 275 -16.22 3.25 1.91
C LEU A 275 -17.37 2.49 1.23
N PRO A 276 -17.15 1.65 0.19
CA PRO A 276 -18.22 0.83 -0.39
C PRO A 276 -18.85 -0.14 0.62
N LEU A 277 -18.07 -0.65 1.59
CA LEU A 277 -18.58 -1.54 2.63
C LEU A 277 -19.45 -0.77 3.64
N ILE A 278 -19.03 0.44 3.99
CA ILE A 278 -19.79 1.33 4.88
C ILE A 278 -21.13 1.64 4.24
N ILE A 279 -21.14 2.13 2.99
CA ILE A 279 -22.37 2.44 2.24
C ILE A 279 -23.29 1.24 2.19
N PHE A 280 -22.78 0.06 1.84
CA PHE A 280 -23.57 -1.16 1.79
C PHE A 280 -24.19 -1.50 3.15
N CYS A 281 -23.46 -1.32 4.24
CA CYS A 281 -23.96 -1.57 5.60
C CYS A 281 -25.05 -0.56 5.98
N GLU A 282 -24.88 0.72 5.68
CA GLU A 282 -25.86 1.79 5.93
C GLU A 282 -27.15 1.53 5.15
N ASP A 283 -27.06 1.30 3.83
CA ASP A 283 -28.20 1.09 2.93
C ASP A 283 -29.05 -0.15 3.31
N ASN A 284 -28.41 -1.17 3.87
CA ASN A 284 -29.08 -2.42 4.25
C ASN A 284 -29.37 -2.52 5.77
N ASN A 285 -29.06 -1.47 6.54
CA ASN A 285 -29.20 -1.44 8.00
C ASN A 285 -28.54 -2.65 8.70
N ILE A 286 -27.31 -2.96 8.28
CA ILE A 286 -26.50 -4.04 8.86
C ILE A 286 -25.18 -3.50 9.39
N SER A 287 -24.51 -4.26 10.23
CA SER A 287 -23.19 -3.92 10.77
C SER A 287 -22.11 -4.85 10.19
N PHE A 288 -20.86 -4.42 10.32
CA PHE A 288 -19.72 -5.31 10.13
C PHE A 288 -19.81 -6.54 11.03
N PRO A 289 -19.09 -7.63 10.70
CA PRO A 289 -19.12 -8.86 11.51
C PRO A 289 -18.83 -8.61 12.99
N LYS A 290 -19.64 -9.17 13.88
CA LYS A 290 -19.52 -9.00 15.35
C LYS A 290 -18.18 -9.45 15.91
N HIS A 291 -17.50 -10.37 15.23
CA HIS A 291 -16.19 -10.91 15.61
C HIS A 291 -15.01 -10.07 15.11
N MET A 292 -15.26 -8.96 14.40
CA MET A 292 -14.20 -8.03 14.00
C MET A 292 -13.59 -7.35 15.24
N LYS A 293 -12.35 -7.69 15.55
CA LYS A 293 -11.63 -7.18 16.73
C LYS A 293 -10.78 -5.94 16.38
N HIS A 294 -10.13 -5.94 15.23
CA HIS A 294 -9.21 -4.88 14.87
C HIS A 294 -9.28 -4.53 13.37
N LEU A 295 -9.59 -3.27 13.09
CA LEU A 295 -9.52 -2.69 11.75
C LEU A 295 -8.41 -1.64 11.72
N MET A 296 -7.43 -1.84 10.85
CA MET A 296 -6.36 -0.89 10.59
C MET A 296 -6.64 -0.14 9.30
N LEU A 297 -6.43 1.17 9.31
CA LEU A 297 -6.65 2.07 8.18
C LEU A 297 -5.35 2.80 7.84
N GLY A 298 -5.07 2.99 6.57
CA GLY A 298 -3.89 3.70 6.12
C GLY A 298 -3.76 3.77 4.61
N SER A 299 -2.57 4.07 4.13
CA SER A 299 -2.23 4.26 2.71
C SER A 299 -2.87 5.50 2.05
N ALA A 300 -3.85 6.13 2.69
CA ALA A 300 -4.50 7.38 2.27
C ALA A 300 -4.98 8.14 3.52
N PRO A 301 -5.27 9.44 3.43
CA PRO A 301 -5.83 10.22 4.54
C PRO A 301 -7.13 9.62 5.06
N VAL A 302 -7.25 9.53 6.39
CA VAL A 302 -8.42 8.98 7.08
C VAL A 302 -9.17 10.12 7.74
N HIS A 303 -10.12 10.73 7.04
CA HIS A 303 -10.85 11.90 7.50
C HIS A 303 -11.92 11.59 8.55
N GLN A 304 -12.27 12.59 9.37
CA GLN A 304 -13.25 12.46 10.45
C GLN A 304 -14.64 12.04 9.97
N GLY A 305 -15.13 12.60 8.85
CA GLY A 305 -16.42 12.23 8.27
C GLY A 305 -16.50 10.75 7.91
N PHE A 306 -15.43 10.21 7.30
CA PHE A 306 -15.30 8.79 7.02
C PHE A 306 -15.30 7.95 8.31
N LEU A 307 -14.51 8.36 9.32
CA LEU A 307 -14.44 7.64 10.59
C LEU A 307 -15.77 7.60 11.32
N ASN A 308 -16.53 8.70 11.34
CA ASN A 308 -17.85 8.75 11.97
C ASN A 308 -18.82 7.74 11.32
N ARG A 309 -18.85 7.69 9.99
CA ARG A 309 -19.65 6.68 9.26
C ARG A 309 -19.18 5.26 9.54
N LEU A 310 -17.87 5.02 9.50
CA LEU A 310 -17.31 3.70 9.79
C LEU A 310 -17.66 3.25 11.22
N ILE A 311 -17.54 4.13 12.21
CA ILE A 311 -17.85 3.84 13.62
C ILE A 311 -19.34 3.47 13.80
N SER A 312 -20.25 4.06 13.01
CA SER A 312 -21.68 3.76 13.11
C SER A 312 -22.04 2.33 12.69
N VAL A 313 -21.26 1.74 11.78
CA VAL A 313 -21.49 0.38 11.25
C VAL A 313 -20.56 -0.70 11.85
N LEU A 314 -19.56 -0.30 12.64
CA LEU A 314 -18.64 -1.24 13.30
C LEU A 314 -19.16 -1.67 14.68
N PRO A 315 -18.85 -2.88 15.14
CA PRO A 315 -19.04 -3.27 16.55
C PRO A 315 -18.31 -2.28 17.48
N LYS A 316 -18.96 -1.95 18.62
CA LYS A 316 -18.38 -1.01 19.60
C LYS A 316 -17.01 -1.47 20.14
N SER A 317 -16.81 -2.79 20.23
CA SER A 317 -15.56 -3.41 20.68
C SER A 317 -14.44 -3.40 19.65
N THR A 318 -14.73 -3.11 18.38
CA THR A 318 -13.68 -3.10 17.34
C THR A 318 -12.70 -1.97 17.57
N LYS A 319 -11.41 -2.31 17.73
CA LYS A 319 -10.30 -1.35 17.75
C LYS A 319 -10.12 -0.79 16.32
N ILE A 320 -9.97 0.52 16.22
CA ILE A 320 -9.67 1.20 14.95
C ILE A 320 -8.32 1.86 15.08
N THR A 321 -7.35 1.48 14.24
CA THR A 321 -6.02 2.08 14.22
C THR A 321 -5.81 2.77 12.87
N CYS A 322 -5.59 4.08 12.89
CA CYS A 322 -5.19 4.85 11.71
C CYS A 322 -3.66 4.92 11.70
N THR A 323 -3.04 4.48 10.59
CA THR A 323 -1.59 4.42 10.45
C THR A 323 -1.09 5.53 9.53
N TYR A 324 -0.02 6.19 9.93
CA TYR A 324 0.74 7.10 9.08
C TYR A 324 2.09 6.47 8.75
N GLY A 325 2.43 6.53 7.47
CA GLY A 325 3.68 6.04 6.93
C GLY A 325 3.75 6.22 5.41
N MET A 326 4.84 5.83 4.83
CA MET A 326 5.13 5.93 3.40
C MET A 326 5.86 4.67 2.92
N THR A 327 6.08 4.55 1.63
CA THR A 327 6.83 3.41 1.09
C THR A 327 8.23 3.32 1.68
N GLU A 328 8.86 4.45 1.91
CA GLU A 328 10.19 4.61 2.50
C GLU A 328 10.24 4.24 4.00
N HIS A 329 9.12 4.34 4.69
CA HIS A 329 8.98 4.08 6.12
C HIS A 329 7.54 3.68 6.45
N LEU A 330 7.28 2.39 6.51
CA LEU A 330 5.91 1.85 6.51
C LEU A 330 5.06 2.27 7.71
N LEU A 331 5.66 2.58 8.88
CA LEU A 331 4.92 2.91 10.08
C LEU A 331 5.66 3.96 10.92
N VAL A 332 5.19 5.21 10.88
CA VAL A 332 5.77 6.36 11.59
C VAL A 332 4.96 6.72 12.83
N ALA A 333 3.64 6.85 12.68
CA ALA A 333 2.73 7.21 13.77
C ALA A 333 1.41 6.44 13.65
N ILE A 334 0.70 6.34 14.76
CA ILE A 334 -0.60 5.68 14.82
C ILE A 334 -1.58 6.50 15.66
N ALA A 335 -2.80 6.66 15.18
CA ALA A 335 -3.89 7.26 15.93
C ALA A 335 -4.99 6.24 16.22
N ASP A 336 -5.61 6.32 17.41
CA ASP A 336 -6.87 5.66 17.67
C ASP A 336 -7.96 6.31 16.81
N GLY A 337 -8.67 5.51 15.99
CA GLY A 337 -9.65 6.03 15.07
C GLY A 337 -10.86 6.67 15.75
N ARG A 338 -11.23 6.27 16.96
CA ARG A 338 -12.33 6.87 17.72
C ARG A 338 -11.93 8.20 18.36
N VAL A 339 -10.67 8.33 18.76
CA VAL A 339 -10.09 9.61 19.20
C VAL A 339 -9.99 10.56 18.02
N LYS A 340 -9.40 10.10 16.90
CA LYS A 340 -9.24 10.88 15.68
C LYS A 340 -10.57 11.40 15.12
N ALA A 341 -11.63 10.60 15.19
CA ALA A 341 -12.97 11.00 14.72
C ALA A 341 -13.54 12.22 15.45
N LYS A 342 -13.08 12.52 16.66
CA LYS A 342 -13.55 13.63 17.51
C LYS A 342 -12.50 14.71 17.71
N TYR A 343 -11.28 14.49 17.18
CA TYR A 343 -10.16 15.38 17.41
C TYR A 343 -10.35 16.70 16.67
N GLN A 344 -10.10 17.83 17.35
CA GLN A 344 -10.18 19.16 16.76
C GLN A 344 -8.79 19.81 16.80
N SER A 345 -8.24 20.08 15.63
CA SER A 345 -6.98 20.82 15.45
C SER A 345 -6.90 21.40 14.04
N ASP A 346 -5.90 22.23 13.81
CA ASP A 346 -5.56 22.81 12.50
C ASP A 346 -4.78 21.82 11.61
N GLY A 347 -5.21 20.55 11.57
CA GLY A 347 -4.57 19.52 10.78
C GLY A 347 -5.16 18.12 11.01
N ASP A 348 -4.58 17.14 10.36
CA ASP A 348 -4.99 15.74 10.47
C ASP A 348 -4.20 15.04 11.57
N LEU A 349 -4.85 14.50 12.59
CA LEU A 349 -4.22 13.76 13.69
C LEU A 349 -3.56 12.49 13.16
N LEU A 350 -2.24 12.44 13.18
CA LEU A 350 -1.46 11.23 12.91
C LEU A 350 -1.23 10.39 14.18
N GLY A 351 -1.29 11.05 15.35
CA GLY A 351 -1.17 10.42 16.68
C GLY A 351 0.26 10.33 17.20
N PRO A 352 0.47 9.56 18.27
CA PRO A 352 1.78 9.35 18.84
C PRO A 352 2.72 8.61 17.88
N ILE A 353 4.00 8.94 17.96
CA ILE A 353 5.07 8.30 17.21
C ILE A 353 5.24 6.86 17.70
N VAL A 354 5.45 5.92 16.78
CA VAL A 354 5.71 4.53 17.17
C VAL A 354 7.11 4.37 17.76
N GLN A 355 7.27 3.36 18.60
CA GLN A 355 8.54 3.08 19.28
C GLN A 355 9.70 2.90 18.29
N GLY A 356 10.84 3.52 18.58
CA GLY A 356 12.06 3.43 17.75
C GLY A 356 12.05 4.33 16.51
N VAL A 357 11.14 5.29 16.44
CA VAL A 357 11.11 6.33 15.41
C VAL A 357 11.39 7.68 16.05
N ASP A 358 12.38 8.38 15.52
CA ASP A 358 12.70 9.76 15.86
C ASP A 358 12.10 10.70 14.81
N ILE A 359 11.49 11.78 15.25
CA ILE A 359 10.91 12.82 14.41
C ILE A 359 11.57 14.17 14.72
N LYS A 360 11.90 14.89 13.68
CA LYS A 360 12.28 16.30 13.73
C LYS A 360 11.36 17.08 12.79
N ILE A 361 10.89 18.24 13.24
CA ILE A 361 10.23 19.22 12.37
C ILE A 361 11.31 20.23 11.96
N ASP A 362 11.51 20.39 10.67
CA ASP A 362 12.50 21.30 10.12
C ASP A 362 12.01 22.76 10.15
N ASP A 363 12.88 23.72 9.81
CA ASP A 363 12.55 25.16 9.84
C ASP A 363 11.40 25.53 8.88
N ASP A 364 11.17 24.72 7.85
CA ASP A 364 10.08 24.86 6.89
C ASP A 364 8.85 23.96 7.18
N ASP A 365 8.69 23.55 8.44
CA ASP A 365 7.63 22.67 8.94
C ASP A 365 7.68 21.23 8.35
N GLU A 366 8.70 20.84 7.59
CA GLU A 366 8.78 19.50 7.02
C GLU A 366 9.08 18.44 8.10
N ILE A 367 8.33 17.34 8.07
CA ILE A 367 8.55 16.19 8.94
C ILE A 367 9.76 15.40 8.44
N LEU A 368 10.77 15.27 9.28
CA LEU A 368 11.96 14.45 9.05
C LEU A 368 11.88 13.21 9.94
N VAL A 369 12.24 12.06 9.37
CA VAL A 369 12.15 10.76 10.05
C VAL A 369 13.50 10.05 10.08
N LYS A 370 13.83 9.47 11.24
CA LYS A 370 14.99 8.59 11.43
C LYS A 370 14.55 7.35 12.21
N SER A 371 14.93 6.15 11.76
CA SER A 371 14.69 4.88 12.48
C SER A 371 15.41 3.71 11.81
N GLU A 372 15.40 2.53 12.44
CA GLU A 372 15.84 1.27 11.83
C GLU A 372 14.83 0.70 10.81
N GLN A 373 13.57 1.16 10.84
CA GLN A 373 12.53 0.72 9.90
C GLN A 373 12.61 1.37 8.54
N ILE A 374 13.41 2.43 8.42
CA ILE A 374 13.48 3.23 7.21
C ILE A 374 14.23 2.46 6.11
N PHE A 375 13.86 2.72 4.85
CA PHE A 375 14.53 2.13 3.69
C PHE A 375 16.04 2.43 3.67
N SER A 376 16.81 1.59 2.98
CA SER A 376 18.26 1.78 2.86
C SER A 376 18.61 2.89 1.86
N ARG A 377 18.01 2.81 0.66
CA ARG A 377 18.23 3.76 -0.44
C ARG A 377 17.17 3.59 -1.53
N TYR A 378 17.14 4.51 -2.46
CA TYR A 378 16.45 4.28 -3.73
C TYR A 378 17.31 3.43 -4.66
N LEU A 379 16.66 2.60 -5.48
CA LEU A 379 17.33 1.74 -6.44
C LEU A 379 18.23 2.58 -7.37
N HIS A 380 19.48 2.15 -7.54
CA HIS A 380 20.53 2.84 -8.30
C HIS A 380 20.99 4.21 -7.77
N LEU A 381 20.54 4.63 -6.59
CA LEU A 381 21.02 5.83 -5.93
C LEU A 381 21.94 5.48 -4.74
N PRO A 382 22.78 6.43 -4.27
CA PRO A 382 23.57 6.24 -3.05
C PRO A 382 22.68 6.02 -1.82
N ASN A 383 23.30 5.66 -0.70
CA ASN A 383 22.61 5.56 0.57
C ASN A 383 21.97 6.91 0.93
N ARG A 384 20.80 6.83 1.58
CA ARG A 384 20.10 8.02 2.06
C ARG A 384 20.90 8.78 3.12
N GLU A 385 20.50 10.02 3.35
CA GLU A 385 20.92 10.79 4.52
C GLU A 385 20.37 10.17 5.81
N GLU A 386 20.95 10.55 6.95
CA GLU A 386 20.54 10.05 8.26
C GLU A 386 19.04 10.36 8.54
N TRP A 387 18.63 11.61 8.28
CA TRP A 387 17.26 12.06 8.38
C TRP A 387 16.59 12.06 7.01
N HIS A 388 15.50 11.35 6.88
CA HIS A 388 14.73 11.29 5.64
C HIS A 388 13.66 12.39 5.64
N ARG A 389 13.68 13.22 4.61
CA ARG A 389 12.67 14.24 4.33
C ARG A 389 11.43 13.58 3.74
N THR A 390 10.30 13.67 4.45
CA THR A 390 9.08 12.97 4.06
C THR A 390 8.31 13.64 2.93
N GLY A 391 8.53 14.94 2.75
CA GLY A 391 7.72 15.82 1.91
C GLY A 391 6.35 16.12 2.51
N ASP A 392 6.09 15.71 3.75
CA ASP A 392 4.91 16.05 4.53
C ASP A 392 5.24 17.16 5.52
N LEU A 393 4.32 18.10 5.70
CA LEU A 393 4.44 19.22 6.63
C LEU A 393 3.60 18.94 7.87
N GLY A 394 4.13 19.24 9.04
CA GLY A 394 3.45 18.92 10.29
C GLY A 394 3.98 19.66 11.50
N SER A 395 3.36 19.39 12.63
CA SER A 395 3.75 19.90 13.95
C SER A 395 3.34 18.92 15.04
N PHE A 396 3.76 19.19 16.27
CA PHE A 396 3.27 18.44 17.44
C PHE A 396 2.18 19.25 18.17
N ASP A 397 1.16 18.56 18.67
CA ASP A 397 0.20 19.14 19.60
C ASP A 397 0.77 19.15 21.04
N ILE A 398 -0.02 19.71 21.98
CA ILE A 398 0.36 19.79 23.40
C ILE A 398 0.51 18.41 24.07
N ASN A 399 -0.10 17.37 23.49
CA ASN A 399 -0.01 15.99 23.98
C ASN A 399 1.08 15.18 23.24
N ASN A 400 1.95 15.85 22.48
CA ASN A 400 3.01 15.25 21.69
C ASN A 400 2.50 14.29 20.59
N ASN A 401 1.30 14.51 20.08
CA ASN A 401 0.82 13.84 18.88
C ASN A 401 1.31 14.55 17.64
N LEU A 402 1.72 13.80 16.64
CA LEU A 402 2.06 14.33 15.32
C LEU A 402 0.78 14.74 14.58
N ILE A 403 0.77 15.95 14.03
CA ILE A 403 -0.31 16.55 13.25
C ILE A 403 0.19 16.80 11.84
N LEU A 404 -0.52 16.30 10.83
CA LEU A 404 -0.23 16.57 9.42
C LEU A 404 -0.93 17.85 9.00
N LYS A 405 -0.18 18.81 8.48
CA LYS A 405 -0.69 20.05 7.88
C LYS A 405 -0.95 19.91 6.38
N GLY A 406 -0.11 19.14 5.67
CA GLY A 406 -0.26 18.91 4.24
C GLY A 406 1.00 18.34 3.59
N ARG A 407 1.03 18.42 2.25
CA ARG A 407 2.19 18.03 1.44
C ARG A 407 2.96 19.25 0.98
N LYS A 408 4.28 19.25 1.13
CA LYS A 408 5.15 20.34 0.69
C LYS A 408 4.99 20.66 -0.80
N LYS A 409 4.84 19.64 -1.65
CA LYS A 409 4.62 19.78 -3.10
C LYS A 409 3.22 20.26 -3.49
N GLU A 410 2.27 20.21 -2.56
CA GLU A 410 0.88 20.64 -2.76
C GLU A 410 0.60 21.97 -2.06
N MET A 411 1.57 22.51 -1.33
CA MET A 411 1.49 23.81 -0.69
C MET A 411 1.40 24.90 -1.77
N ILE A 412 0.44 25.78 -1.61
CA ILE A 412 0.19 26.91 -2.50
C ILE A 412 0.70 28.17 -1.80
N ILE A 413 1.55 28.93 -2.47
CA ILE A 413 2.10 30.18 -1.93
C ILE A 413 1.32 31.34 -2.53
N ARG A 414 0.45 31.95 -1.73
CA ARG A 414 -0.34 33.08 -2.15
C ARG A 414 0.02 34.32 -1.35
N ARG A 415 0.64 35.32 -2.01
CA ARG A 415 1.27 36.45 -1.36
C ARG A 415 2.31 35.93 -0.34
N ASP A 416 2.17 36.28 0.94
CA ASP A 416 3.07 35.83 2.00
C ASP A 416 2.49 34.65 2.81
N PHE A 417 1.45 33.98 2.28
CA PHE A 417 0.75 32.89 2.99
C PHE A 417 0.98 31.53 2.35
N ASN A 418 1.32 30.57 3.18
CA ASN A 418 1.37 29.17 2.80
C ASN A 418 -0.01 28.53 3.00
N ILE A 419 -0.69 28.18 1.92
CA ILE A 419 -1.99 27.52 1.93
C ILE A 419 -1.78 26.03 1.75
N TYR A 420 -2.27 25.25 2.69
CA TYR A 420 -2.20 23.80 2.66
C TYR A 420 -3.57 23.22 2.26
N PRO A 421 -3.77 22.80 1.01
CA PRO A 421 -5.07 22.33 0.51
C PRO A 421 -5.77 21.34 1.43
N ALA A 422 -5.01 20.38 1.99
CA ALA A 422 -5.54 19.33 2.85
C ALA A 422 -6.28 19.86 4.10
N LEU A 423 -5.89 21.02 4.63
CA LEU A 423 -6.55 21.65 5.78
C LEU A 423 -7.97 22.13 5.46
N TYR A 424 -8.19 22.59 4.24
CA TYR A 424 -9.44 23.22 3.81
C TYR A 424 -10.38 22.28 3.06
N GLU A 425 -9.85 21.35 2.27
CA GLU A 425 -10.64 20.39 1.50
C GLU A 425 -11.59 19.56 2.35
N GLY A 426 -11.10 19.09 3.51
CA GLY A 426 -11.93 18.35 4.47
C GLY A 426 -13.12 19.17 5.01
N THR A 427 -12.94 20.48 5.14
CA THR A 427 -13.99 21.41 5.59
C THR A 427 -14.97 21.73 4.45
N ILE A 428 -14.46 21.94 3.24
CA ILE A 428 -15.29 22.19 2.04
C ILE A 428 -16.19 20.98 1.76
N LYS A 429 -15.73 19.77 1.96
CA LYS A 429 -16.54 18.54 1.81
C LYS A 429 -17.68 18.40 2.82
N LYS A 430 -17.72 19.21 3.87
CA LYS A 430 -18.87 19.27 4.79
C LYS A 430 -20.02 20.09 4.23
N ILE A 431 -19.83 20.84 3.13
CA ILE A 431 -20.90 21.57 2.46
C ILE A 431 -21.87 20.55 1.84
N PRO A 432 -23.19 20.64 2.15
CA PRO A 432 -24.16 19.71 1.58
C PRO A 432 -24.10 19.66 0.05
N GLY A 433 -24.03 18.45 -0.51
CA GLY A 433 -23.94 18.22 -1.95
C GLY A 433 -22.53 18.28 -2.54
N VAL A 434 -21.48 18.58 -1.77
CA VAL A 434 -20.08 18.46 -2.20
C VAL A 434 -19.60 17.04 -1.89
N ASN A 435 -19.34 16.26 -2.93
CA ASN A 435 -18.86 14.88 -2.81
C ASN A 435 -17.34 14.83 -2.64
N GLU A 436 -16.62 15.66 -3.40
CA GLU A 436 -15.16 15.78 -3.31
C GLU A 436 -14.74 17.22 -3.63
N ALA A 437 -13.57 17.61 -3.10
CA ALA A 437 -12.98 18.92 -3.29
C ALA A 437 -11.47 18.82 -3.44
N ALA A 438 -10.90 19.58 -4.36
CA ALA A 438 -9.45 19.65 -4.57
C ALA A 438 -9.02 21.08 -4.87
N MET A 439 -8.09 21.60 -4.07
CA MET A 439 -7.51 22.93 -4.25
C MET A 439 -6.16 22.80 -4.97
N VAL A 440 -5.92 23.67 -5.95
CA VAL A 440 -4.63 23.76 -6.67
C VAL A 440 -4.25 25.22 -6.87
N GLY A 441 -2.94 25.52 -6.76
CA GLY A 441 -2.37 26.81 -7.11
C GLY A 441 -1.78 26.77 -8.53
N ILE A 442 -1.95 27.85 -9.26
CA ILE A 442 -1.31 28.07 -10.55
C ILE A 442 -0.67 29.44 -10.53
N TYR A 443 0.65 29.49 -10.73
CA TYR A 443 1.39 30.73 -10.78
C TYR A 443 0.96 31.59 -11.98
N ASP A 444 0.58 32.85 -11.69
CA ASP A 444 0.23 33.87 -12.65
C ASP A 444 1.41 34.84 -12.83
N GLU A 445 2.00 34.83 -14.01
CA GLU A 445 3.15 35.69 -14.35
C GLU A 445 2.79 37.19 -14.34
N ASN A 446 1.53 37.57 -14.56
CA ASN A 446 1.11 38.95 -14.59
C ASN A 446 1.03 39.57 -13.18
N ASN A 447 0.57 38.79 -12.22
CA ASN A 447 0.40 39.22 -10.84
C ASN A 447 1.55 38.80 -9.92
N HIS A 448 2.50 37.99 -10.41
CA HIS A 448 3.59 37.40 -9.65
C HIS A 448 3.12 36.66 -8.38
N ASP A 449 1.98 35.98 -8.46
CA ASP A 449 1.33 35.30 -7.34
C ASP A 449 0.66 34.00 -7.82
N GLU A 450 0.25 33.12 -6.89
CA GLU A 450 -0.55 31.95 -7.25
C GLU A 450 -2.05 32.25 -7.21
N ILE A 451 -2.74 31.95 -8.31
CA ILE A 451 -4.21 31.91 -8.36
C ILE A 451 -4.68 30.61 -7.75
N LEU A 452 -5.59 30.71 -6.79
CA LEU A 452 -6.12 29.57 -6.06
C LEU A 452 -7.41 29.08 -6.71
N TYR A 453 -7.36 27.87 -7.26
CA TYR A 453 -8.48 27.18 -7.87
C TYR A 453 -9.06 26.12 -6.94
N LEU A 454 -10.38 25.98 -6.92
CA LEU A 454 -11.10 24.91 -6.24
C LEU A 454 -11.93 24.12 -7.26
N ALA A 455 -11.51 22.89 -7.50
CA ALA A 455 -12.32 21.90 -8.22
C ALA A 455 -13.28 21.22 -7.24
N ILE A 456 -14.55 21.10 -7.59
CA ILE A 456 -15.56 20.40 -6.81
C ILE A 456 -16.29 19.35 -7.63
N GLU A 457 -16.49 18.19 -6.99
CA GLU A 457 -17.38 17.15 -7.48
C GLU A 457 -18.66 17.21 -6.66
N ASN A 458 -19.77 17.53 -7.29
CA ASN A 458 -21.01 17.74 -6.55
C ASN A 458 -22.24 17.17 -7.27
N SER A 459 -23.26 16.86 -6.46
CA SER A 459 -24.57 16.43 -6.94
C SER A 459 -25.57 17.59 -7.07
N ASP A 460 -25.42 18.70 -6.34
CA ASP A 460 -26.49 19.70 -6.29
C ASP A 460 -26.15 21.18 -6.00
N PRO A 461 -25.20 21.67 -5.21
CA PRO A 461 -25.09 23.11 -5.05
C PRO A 461 -24.51 23.77 -6.30
N THR A 462 -25.00 24.97 -6.63
CA THR A 462 -24.38 25.81 -7.66
C THR A 462 -23.02 26.30 -7.19
N VAL A 463 -22.08 26.51 -8.12
CA VAL A 463 -20.74 27.07 -7.83
C VAL A 463 -20.88 28.41 -7.07
N ASP A 464 -21.82 29.24 -7.48
CA ASP A 464 -22.10 30.53 -6.84
C ASP A 464 -22.57 30.37 -5.39
N GLY A 465 -23.34 29.32 -5.09
CA GLY A 465 -23.78 29.00 -3.73
C GLY A 465 -22.62 28.71 -2.81
N ILE A 466 -21.65 27.92 -3.29
CA ILE A 466 -20.44 27.58 -2.54
C ILE A 466 -19.56 28.81 -2.32
N SER A 467 -19.30 29.58 -3.36
CA SER A 467 -18.53 30.83 -3.29
C SER A 467 -19.10 31.78 -2.22
N ASN A 468 -20.43 31.97 -2.23
CA ASN A 468 -21.11 32.80 -1.24
C ASN A 468 -21.00 32.25 0.20
N LEU A 469 -21.08 30.94 0.38
CA LEU A 469 -20.94 30.30 1.70
C LEU A 469 -19.52 30.48 2.25
N LEU A 470 -18.50 30.29 1.43
CA LEU A 470 -17.10 30.45 1.82
C LEU A 470 -16.79 31.91 2.14
N ALA A 471 -17.26 32.87 1.31
CA ALA A 471 -17.08 34.31 1.52
C ALA A 471 -17.76 34.82 2.80
N LYS A 472 -18.86 34.19 3.23
CA LYS A 472 -19.58 34.55 4.47
C LYS A 472 -18.95 33.94 5.73
N GLY A 473 -17.85 33.19 5.61
CA GLY A 473 -17.15 32.58 6.74
C GLY A 473 -17.91 31.43 7.41
N ALA A 474 -18.87 30.82 6.72
CA ALA A 474 -19.71 29.75 7.27
C ALA A 474 -18.95 28.47 7.67
N PHE A 475 -17.71 28.32 7.23
CA PHE A 475 -16.92 27.09 7.37
C PHE A 475 -15.52 27.31 7.94
N SER A 476 -15.23 28.40 8.65
CA SER A 476 -13.92 28.67 9.28
C SER A 476 -12.73 28.50 8.33
N ILE A 477 -12.88 28.97 7.09
CA ILE A 477 -11.78 29.01 6.12
C ILE A 477 -11.09 30.36 6.22
N ASP A 478 -9.76 30.36 6.30
CA ASP A 478 -8.96 31.58 6.31
C ASP A 478 -9.25 32.41 5.07
N LYS A 479 -9.32 33.74 5.23
CA LYS A 479 -9.60 34.65 4.11
C LYS A 479 -8.64 34.47 2.94
N GLN A 480 -7.39 34.14 3.23
CA GLN A 480 -6.34 33.91 2.24
C GLN A 480 -6.52 32.60 1.47
N ALA A 481 -7.20 31.63 2.08
CA ALA A 481 -7.49 30.33 1.48
C ALA A 481 -8.85 30.27 0.75
N ILE A 482 -9.56 31.39 0.65
CA ILE A 482 -10.75 31.47 -0.18
C ILE A 482 -10.34 31.40 -1.65
N PRO A 483 -10.85 30.40 -2.43
CA PRO A 483 -10.48 30.23 -3.82
C PRO A 483 -10.86 31.46 -4.68
N ASP A 484 -10.00 31.80 -5.63
CA ASP A 484 -10.26 32.83 -6.64
C ASP A 484 -11.25 32.32 -7.69
N VAL A 485 -11.10 31.04 -8.05
CA VAL A 485 -11.93 30.36 -9.05
C VAL A 485 -12.47 29.05 -8.48
N ILE A 486 -13.77 28.86 -8.56
CA ILE A 486 -14.44 27.60 -8.19
C ILE A 486 -15.12 27.04 -9.44
N PHE A 487 -14.88 25.75 -9.72
CA PHE A 487 -15.48 25.10 -10.89
C PHE A 487 -15.85 23.65 -10.60
N LYS A 488 -16.78 23.12 -11.39
CA LYS A 488 -17.23 21.74 -11.32
C LYS A 488 -16.43 20.84 -12.25
N MET A 489 -15.99 19.69 -11.73
CA MET A 489 -15.46 18.62 -12.55
C MET A 489 -15.57 17.27 -11.83
N ASN A 490 -15.51 16.17 -12.59
CA ASN A 490 -15.19 14.88 -11.99
C ASN A 490 -13.73 14.90 -11.60
N ILE A 491 -13.43 14.87 -10.31
CA ILE A 491 -12.06 15.02 -9.81
C ILE A 491 -11.24 13.79 -10.21
N PRO A 492 -10.20 13.99 -11.05
CA PRO A 492 -9.38 12.88 -11.53
C PRO A 492 -8.59 12.24 -10.39
N ARG A 493 -8.48 10.93 -10.47
CA ARG A 493 -7.81 10.12 -9.44
C ARG A 493 -6.78 9.21 -10.07
N LYS A 494 -5.74 8.85 -9.32
CA LYS A 494 -4.65 8.01 -9.80
C LYS A 494 -4.23 6.95 -8.79
N GLY A 495 -3.73 5.86 -9.35
CA GLY A 495 -3.19 4.73 -8.58
C GLY A 495 -4.28 3.90 -7.91
N ARG A 496 -3.87 2.76 -7.35
CA ARG A 496 -4.74 1.79 -6.66
C ARG A 496 -5.42 2.36 -5.41
N GLN A 497 -4.82 3.42 -4.85
CA GLN A 497 -5.30 4.07 -3.63
C GLN A 497 -6.30 5.20 -3.91
N ASP A 498 -6.69 5.37 -5.17
CA ASP A 498 -7.69 6.35 -5.59
C ASP A 498 -7.37 7.79 -5.14
N LYS A 499 -6.07 8.17 -5.20
CA LYS A 499 -5.61 9.51 -4.79
C LYS A 499 -5.98 10.55 -5.83
N ILE A 500 -6.37 11.76 -5.37
CA ILE A 500 -6.62 12.92 -6.24
C ILE A 500 -5.39 13.19 -7.12
N ASP A 501 -5.60 13.33 -8.42
CA ASP A 501 -4.57 13.73 -9.38
C ASP A 501 -4.60 15.23 -9.63
N ARG A 502 -3.92 16.00 -8.76
CA ARG A 502 -3.84 17.45 -8.88
C ARG A 502 -3.17 17.91 -10.17
N SER A 503 -2.23 17.13 -10.71
CA SER A 503 -1.59 17.45 -11.98
C SER A 503 -2.58 17.42 -13.14
N ALA A 504 -3.49 16.45 -13.15
CA ALA A 504 -4.56 16.40 -14.15
C ALA A 504 -5.54 17.56 -13.99
N ILE A 505 -5.83 18.01 -12.76
CA ILE A 505 -6.67 19.21 -12.50
C ILE A 505 -5.97 20.45 -13.07
N VAL A 506 -4.67 20.64 -12.79
CA VAL A 506 -3.89 21.78 -13.32
C VAL A 506 -3.87 21.78 -14.85
N ASN A 507 -3.69 20.64 -15.49
CA ASN A 507 -3.74 20.53 -16.95
C ASN A 507 -5.13 20.90 -17.48
N TYR A 508 -6.19 20.41 -16.86
CA TYR A 508 -7.57 20.75 -17.24
C TYR A 508 -7.83 22.27 -17.17
N ILE A 509 -7.38 22.93 -16.10
CA ILE A 509 -7.52 24.40 -15.95
C ILE A 509 -6.80 25.13 -17.09
N LYS A 510 -5.57 24.74 -17.41
CA LYS A 510 -4.76 25.34 -18.49
C LYS A 510 -5.39 25.13 -19.87
N GLU A 511 -5.90 23.93 -20.15
CA GLU A 511 -6.53 23.58 -21.43
C GLU A 511 -7.86 24.33 -21.64
N ASN A 512 -8.65 24.52 -20.58
CA ASN A 512 -9.95 25.20 -20.63
C ASN A 512 -9.88 26.70 -20.33
N LYS A 513 -8.69 27.26 -20.08
CA LYS A 513 -8.47 28.69 -19.77
C LYS A 513 -9.39 29.20 -18.67
N LEU A 514 -9.56 28.40 -17.61
CA LEU A 514 -10.36 28.77 -16.45
C LEU A 514 -9.69 29.87 -15.63
#